data_6bc1ea37c837f851768b6203de156a09
#
_entry.id   6bc1ea37c837f851768b6203de156a09
#
_cell.length_a   1.000
_cell.length_b   1.000
_cell.length_c   1.000
_cell.angle_alpha   90.00
_cell.angle_beta   90.00
_cell.angle_gamma   90.00
#
_symmetry.space_group_name_H-M   'P 1'
#
loop_
_entity.id
_entity.type
_entity.pdbx_description
1 polymer ?
#
loop_
_entity_poly.entity_id
_entity_poly.type
_entity_poly.pdbx_seq_one_letter_code
_entity_poly.pdbx_strand_id
1 'polypeptide(L)'
;MGIEHALLPEKGLTVAGDVIIGADSHTCTYGALGAFSTGVGSTDMAAGTATGKAWFKVPSAIKFNIVGKPKKWVSGKDVILHII
;
A
#
# COMPACT_ATOMS: atom_id res chain seq x y z
N MET A 1 -17.79 -10.40 -3.25
CA MET A 1 -17.00 -10.54 -2.00
C MET A 1 -15.59 -10.96 -2.38
N GLY A 2 -14.57 -10.43 -1.73
CA GLY A 2 -13.19 -10.77 -2.04
C GLY A 2 -12.22 -10.15 -1.02
N ILE A 3 -10.93 -10.47 -1.19
CA ILE A 3 -9.86 -9.89 -0.40
C ILE A 3 -9.70 -8.43 -0.84
N GLU A 4 -9.73 -7.49 0.09
CA GLU A 4 -9.68 -6.05 -0.13
C GLU A 4 -8.55 -5.62 -1.08
N HIS A 5 -7.33 -6.05 -0.79
CA HIS A 5 -6.14 -5.62 -1.54
C HIS A 5 -6.06 -6.19 -2.97
N ALA A 6 -6.89 -7.17 -3.31
CA ALA A 6 -7.07 -7.64 -4.67
C ALA A 6 -8.30 -7.02 -5.33
N LEU A 7 -9.41 -6.93 -4.57
CA LEU A 7 -10.69 -6.50 -5.08
C LEU A 7 -10.71 -5.01 -5.47
N LEU A 8 -10.17 -4.14 -4.63
CA LEU A 8 -10.22 -2.69 -4.88
C LEU A 8 -9.44 -2.29 -6.14
N PRO A 9 -8.21 -2.80 -6.37
CA PRO A 9 -7.51 -2.59 -7.63
C PRO A 9 -8.25 -3.17 -8.84
N GLU A 10 -8.75 -4.41 -8.73
CA GLU A 10 -9.47 -5.08 -9.80
C GLU A 10 -10.74 -4.32 -10.23
N LYS A 11 -11.43 -3.71 -9.28
CA LYS A 11 -12.62 -2.89 -9.52
C LYS A 11 -12.30 -1.45 -9.95
N GLY A 12 -11.04 -1.07 -9.97
CA GLY A 12 -10.64 0.30 -10.31
C GLY A 12 -11.08 1.34 -9.27
N LEU A 13 -11.28 0.91 -8.02
CA LEU A 13 -11.69 1.79 -6.91
C LEU A 13 -10.49 2.51 -6.27
N THR A 14 -9.28 2.06 -6.58
CA THR A 14 -8.03 2.67 -6.16
C THR A 14 -7.17 2.94 -7.38
N VAL A 15 -6.70 4.16 -7.54
CA VAL A 15 -5.95 4.59 -8.72
C VAL A 15 -4.70 5.38 -8.33
N ALA A 16 -3.83 5.61 -9.30
CA ALA A 16 -2.64 6.44 -9.11
C ALA A 16 -3.02 7.87 -8.70
N GLY A 17 -2.31 8.40 -7.72
CA GLY A 17 -2.55 9.73 -7.16
C GLY A 17 -3.53 9.76 -5.98
N ASP A 18 -4.20 8.65 -5.68
CA ASP A 18 -5.07 8.58 -4.50
C ASP A 18 -4.25 8.63 -3.19
N VAL A 19 -4.89 9.12 -2.14
CA VAL A 19 -4.41 9.04 -0.76
C VAL A 19 -5.30 8.08 0.00
N ILE A 20 -4.74 6.98 0.45
CA ILE A 20 -5.47 5.87 1.05
C ILE A 20 -4.93 5.58 2.44
N ILE A 21 -5.80 5.56 3.42
CA ILE A 21 -5.50 5.05 4.76
C ILE A 21 -6.40 3.86 5.08
N GLY A 22 -5.89 2.92 5.81
CA GLY A 22 -6.64 1.75 6.24
C GLY A 22 -6.16 1.24 7.59
N ALA A 23 -6.99 0.50 8.28
CA ALA A 23 -6.65 -0.10 9.57
C ALA A 23 -5.90 -1.44 9.45
N ASP A 24 -5.49 -1.80 8.25
CA ASP A 24 -4.71 -2.99 7.93
C ASP A 24 -3.28 -2.63 7.53
N SER A 25 -2.31 -3.38 8.03
CA SER A 25 -0.89 -3.15 7.75
C SER A 25 -0.52 -3.34 6.27
N HIS A 26 -1.29 -4.12 5.53
CA HIS A 26 -1.09 -4.35 4.09
C HIS A 26 -1.71 -3.24 3.21
N THR A 27 -2.32 -2.21 3.79
CA THR A 27 -2.88 -1.07 3.05
C THR A 27 -1.83 -0.39 2.15
N CYS A 28 -0.55 -0.44 2.51
CA CYS A 28 0.55 0.06 1.69
C CYS A 28 0.66 -0.60 0.30
N THR A 29 0.00 -1.74 0.08
CA THR A 29 -0.02 -2.47 -1.21
C THR A 29 -0.48 -1.60 -2.38
N TYR A 30 -1.38 -0.65 -2.15
CA TYR A 30 -1.87 0.25 -3.22
C TYR A 30 -0.80 1.24 -3.72
N GLY A 31 0.32 1.35 -3.01
CA GLY A 31 1.51 2.06 -3.50
C GLY A 31 2.02 1.49 -4.83
N ALA A 32 1.81 0.20 -5.10
CA ALA A 32 2.15 -0.43 -6.37
C ALA A 32 1.34 0.14 -7.56
N LEU A 33 0.20 0.77 -7.31
CA LEU A 33 -0.62 1.45 -8.30
C LEU A 33 -0.30 2.94 -8.42
N GLY A 34 0.65 3.45 -7.64
CA GLY A 34 0.99 4.88 -7.62
C GLY A 34 0.13 5.70 -6.66
N ALA A 35 -0.56 5.06 -5.71
CA ALA A 35 -1.26 5.75 -4.62
C ALA A 35 -0.31 6.03 -3.45
N PHE A 36 -0.55 7.11 -2.71
CA PHE A 36 0.00 7.26 -1.36
C PHE A 36 -0.85 6.44 -0.41
N SER A 37 -0.34 5.31 0.04
CA SER A 37 -1.14 4.35 0.79
C SER A 37 -0.39 3.83 2.02
N THR A 38 -1.07 3.87 3.18
CA THR A 38 -0.46 3.42 4.43
C THR A 38 -1.49 2.88 5.42
N GLY A 39 -1.04 1.91 6.22
CA GLY A 39 -1.78 1.45 7.39
C GLY A 39 -1.67 2.44 8.54
N VAL A 40 -2.76 2.61 9.27
CA VAL A 40 -2.84 3.44 10.48
C VAL A 40 -3.50 2.65 11.61
N GLY A 41 -3.34 3.10 12.84
CA GLY A 41 -4.03 2.49 13.98
C GLY A 41 -5.55 2.67 13.89
N SER A 42 -6.30 1.79 14.54
CA SER A 42 -7.77 1.82 14.52
C SER A 42 -8.33 3.16 15.04
N THR A 43 -7.68 3.76 16.04
CA THR A 43 -8.06 5.06 16.59
C THR A 43 -7.85 6.17 15.58
N ASP A 44 -6.71 6.16 14.88
CA ASP A 44 -6.40 7.14 13.84
C ASP A 44 -7.33 6.97 12.63
N MET A 45 -7.69 5.73 12.31
CA MET A 45 -8.67 5.44 11.24
C MET A 45 -10.06 5.98 11.61
N ALA A 46 -10.49 5.79 12.85
CA ALA A 46 -11.75 6.33 13.35
C ALA A 46 -11.78 7.87 13.30
N ALA A 47 -10.70 8.50 13.76
CA ALA A 47 -10.55 9.96 13.71
C ALA A 47 -10.53 10.47 12.27
N GLY A 48 -9.81 9.81 11.36
CA GLY A 48 -9.76 10.15 9.94
C GLY A 48 -11.13 10.04 9.27
N THR A 49 -11.89 8.99 9.60
CA THR A 49 -13.25 8.80 9.09
C THR A 49 -14.20 9.88 9.60
N ALA A 50 -14.08 10.25 10.87
CA ALA A 50 -14.96 11.25 11.49
C ALA A 50 -14.65 12.69 11.03
N THR A 51 -13.38 13.01 10.82
CA THR A 51 -12.93 14.39 10.55
C THR A 51 -12.58 14.66 9.09
N GLY A 52 -12.40 13.62 8.28
CA GLY A 52 -11.87 13.73 6.92
C GLY A 52 -10.41 14.15 6.87
N LYS A 53 -9.68 14.09 8.00
CA LYS A 53 -8.30 14.55 8.12
C LYS A 53 -7.45 13.52 8.85
N ALA A 54 -6.20 13.38 8.41
CA ALA A 54 -5.18 12.62 9.11
C ALA A 54 -3.85 13.38 9.03
N TRP A 55 -3.00 13.22 10.02
CA TRP A 55 -1.66 13.79 10.01
C TRP A 55 -0.64 12.69 9.75
N PHE A 56 0.44 13.05 9.07
CA PHE A 56 1.54 12.12 8.82
C PHE A 56 2.87 12.82 9.07
N LYS A 57 3.80 12.09 9.68
CA LYS A 57 5.21 12.48 9.65
C LYS A 57 5.77 12.04 8.30
N VAL A 58 6.31 12.96 7.52
CA VAL A 58 6.94 12.64 6.24
C VAL A 58 8.15 11.74 6.49
N PRO A 59 8.14 10.48 6.01
CA PRO A 59 9.26 9.56 6.20
C PRO A 59 10.39 9.84 5.20
N SER A 60 11.59 9.37 5.54
CA SER A 60 12.66 9.28 4.57
C SER A 60 12.35 8.22 3.52
N ALA A 61 12.63 8.50 2.27
CA ALA A 61 12.46 7.54 1.19
C ALA A 61 13.66 6.61 1.07
N ILE A 62 13.40 5.33 0.84
CA ILE A 62 14.41 4.34 0.47
C ILE A 62 14.10 3.87 -0.95
N LYS A 63 15.07 4.00 -1.85
CA LYS A 63 14.93 3.56 -3.24
C LYS A 63 15.60 2.21 -3.44
N PHE A 64 14.83 1.23 -3.87
CA PHE A 64 15.35 -0.08 -4.29
C PHE A 64 15.43 -0.15 -5.80
N ASN A 65 16.64 -0.36 -6.34
CA ASN A 65 16.85 -0.60 -7.76
C ASN A 65 16.98 -2.10 -8.00
N ILE A 66 15.95 -2.71 -8.59
CA ILE A 66 15.96 -4.12 -8.94
C ILE A 66 16.62 -4.23 -10.32
N VAL A 67 17.76 -4.92 -10.38
CA VAL A 67 18.54 -5.11 -11.61
C VAL A 67 18.59 -6.58 -12.03
N GLY A 68 18.67 -6.82 -13.33
CA GLY A 68 18.70 -8.17 -13.89
C GLY A 68 17.32 -8.77 -14.14
N LYS A 69 17.28 -10.08 -14.27
CA LYS A 69 16.04 -10.83 -14.52
C LYS A 69 15.83 -11.84 -13.41
N PRO A 70 14.59 -11.99 -12.90
CA PRO A 70 14.30 -13.02 -11.93
C PRO A 70 14.53 -14.43 -12.52
N LYS A 71 14.99 -15.34 -11.69
CA LYS A 71 15.09 -16.75 -12.06
C LYS A 71 13.69 -17.35 -12.23
N LYS A 72 13.62 -18.51 -12.89
CA LYS A 72 12.38 -19.27 -13.00
C LYS A 72 11.79 -19.52 -11.60
N TRP A 73 10.51 -19.34 -11.45
CA TRP A 73 9.73 -19.50 -10.22
C TRP A 73 9.88 -18.39 -9.17
N VAL A 74 10.64 -17.34 -9.42
CA VAL A 74 10.67 -16.15 -8.56
C VAL A 74 9.50 -15.25 -8.91
N SER A 75 8.64 -14.99 -7.94
CA SER A 75 7.45 -14.13 -8.06
C SER A 75 7.68 -12.75 -7.46
N GLY A 76 6.77 -11.82 -7.68
CA GLY A 76 6.79 -10.51 -7.03
C GLY A 76 6.73 -10.60 -5.50
N LYS A 77 6.06 -11.63 -4.96
CA LYS A 77 6.02 -11.87 -3.52
C LYS A 77 7.39 -12.22 -2.96
N ASP A 78 8.18 -13.03 -3.67
CA ASP A 78 9.54 -13.35 -3.23
C ASP A 78 10.43 -12.10 -3.17
N VAL A 79 10.26 -11.21 -4.15
CA VAL A 79 11.00 -9.94 -4.20
C VAL A 79 10.65 -9.05 -3.02
N ILE A 80 9.36 -8.82 -2.74
CA ILE A 80 8.96 -7.96 -1.64
C ILE A 80 9.35 -8.53 -0.28
N LEU A 81 9.22 -9.84 -0.08
CA LEU A 81 9.63 -10.49 1.16
C LEU A 81 11.16 -10.48 1.39
N HIS A 82 11.92 -10.28 0.34
CA HIS A 82 13.38 -10.10 0.45
C HIS A 82 13.75 -8.64 0.81
N ILE A 83 12.91 -7.68 0.45
CA ILE A 83 13.14 -6.25 0.71
C ILE A 83 12.80 -5.87 2.14
N ILE A 84 11.71 -6.42 2.71
CA ILE A 84 11.27 -6.16 4.08
C ILE A 84 11.95 -7.11 5.07
#